data_444431a9ddc42b4cf06f7e770961259d
#
_entry.id   444431a9ddc42b4cf06f7e770961259d
#
_cell.length_a   1.000
_cell.length_b   1.000
_cell.length_c   1.000
_cell.angle_alpha   90.00
_cell.angle_beta   90.00
_cell.angle_gamma   90.00
#
_symmetry.space_group_name_H-M   'P 1'
#
loop_
_entity.id
_entity.type
_entity.pdbx_description
1 polymer ?
#
loop_
_entity_poly.entity_id
_entity_poly.type
_entity_poly.pdbx_seq_one_letter_code
_entity_poly.pdbx_strand_id
1 'polypeptide(L)'
;MAYDLYVITDRVIARGLSHAEIARLVLDGGADVVQLRDKSLPCGDLLAAACEIREITREAGALFIVNDRIDIALASGADGVHLGQDDLPVRHAKKVAPTGFIIGVSVGCIADAVAAESAGAGYVALSPTFSTTSKEDAGPGHGITVLRGICSSVSLPVIAIGGISTRNVPEVISAGAEGVAVISSIVGQEDITGAARQMKAIIRNVKAGRDHVG
;
A
#
# COMPACT_ATOMS: atom_id res chain seq x y z
N MET A 1 3.83 -10.76 -9.14
CA MET A 1 4.24 -9.54 -8.42
C MET A 1 3.97 -9.79 -6.94
N ALA A 2 4.87 -9.40 -6.05
CA ALA A 2 4.67 -9.57 -4.61
C ALA A 2 4.15 -8.27 -4.00
N TYR A 3 3.22 -8.37 -3.07
CA TYR A 3 2.68 -7.25 -2.28
C TYR A 3 2.93 -7.46 -0.78
N ASP A 4 3.90 -8.31 -0.41
CA ASP A 4 4.09 -8.67 1.01
C ASP A 4 4.22 -7.45 1.90
N LEU A 5 5.20 -6.60 1.61
CA LEU A 5 5.45 -5.37 2.34
C LEU A 5 5.29 -4.15 1.45
N TYR A 6 4.25 -3.39 1.70
CA TYR A 6 3.86 -2.18 1.01
C TYR A 6 4.07 -0.98 1.95
N VAL A 7 5.00 -0.08 1.63
CA VAL A 7 5.29 1.07 2.50
C VAL A 7 4.81 2.36 1.85
N ILE A 8 4.08 3.15 2.63
CA ILE A 8 3.57 4.46 2.22
C ILE A 8 4.46 5.53 2.85
N THR A 9 4.97 6.44 2.03
CA THR A 9 5.83 7.52 2.49
C THR A 9 5.04 8.62 3.21
N ASP A 10 5.63 9.16 4.28
CA ASP A 10 5.10 10.29 5.03
C ASP A 10 6.26 11.06 5.64
N ARG A 11 6.49 12.30 5.18
CA ARG A 11 7.64 13.13 5.60
C ARG A 11 7.52 13.62 7.05
N VAL A 12 6.30 13.82 7.53
CA VAL A 12 6.05 14.29 8.90
C VAL A 12 6.37 13.17 9.88
N ILE A 13 5.86 11.97 9.62
CA ILE A 13 6.12 10.78 10.43
C ILE A 13 7.61 10.39 10.36
N ALA A 14 8.25 10.57 9.20
CA ALA A 14 9.68 10.33 8.99
C ALA A 14 10.60 11.45 9.51
N ARG A 15 10.07 12.38 10.30
CA ARG A 15 10.85 13.46 10.94
C ARG A 15 11.66 14.32 9.95
N GLY A 16 11.07 14.58 8.77
CA GLY A 16 11.63 15.49 7.77
C GLY A 16 12.49 14.84 6.69
N LEU A 17 12.64 13.51 6.67
CA LEU A 17 13.24 12.81 5.52
C LEU A 17 12.42 13.08 4.26
N SER A 18 13.07 13.23 3.12
CA SER A 18 12.42 13.31 1.81
C SER A 18 11.74 11.98 1.46
N HIS A 19 10.75 12.02 0.57
CA HIS A 19 10.11 10.81 0.08
C HIS A 19 11.09 9.84 -0.58
N ALA A 20 12.11 10.35 -1.26
CA ALA A 20 13.15 9.55 -1.90
C ALA A 20 14.08 8.86 -0.89
N GLU A 21 14.47 9.55 0.20
CA GLU A 21 15.23 8.94 1.28
C GLU A 21 14.44 7.83 1.95
N ILE A 22 13.16 8.06 2.24
CA ILE A 22 12.27 7.03 2.78
C ILE A 22 12.22 5.82 1.83
N ALA A 23 12.02 6.06 0.51
CA ALA A 23 11.96 4.99 -0.47
C ALA A 23 13.22 4.13 -0.48
N ARG A 24 14.42 4.74 -0.47
CA ARG A 24 15.69 3.99 -0.40
C ARG A 24 15.77 3.12 0.85
N LEU A 25 15.50 3.71 2.02
CA LEU A 25 15.59 3.00 3.29
C LEU A 25 14.64 1.80 3.39
N VAL A 26 13.41 1.94 2.92
CA VAL A 26 12.42 0.85 2.99
C VAL A 26 12.71 -0.25 1.97
N LEU A 27 13.24 0.09 0.80
CA LEU A 27 13.66 -0.87 -0.23
C LEU A 27 14.89 -1.66 0.21
N ASP A 28 15.86 -1.02 0.87
CA ASP A 28 17.00 -1.70 1.51
C ASP A 28 16.54 -2.67 2.60
N GLY A 29 15.39 -2.42 3.21
CA GLY A 29 14.71 -3.30 4.15
C GLY A 29 13.87 -4.41 3.50
N GLY A 30 13.73 -4.42 2.17
CA GLY A 30 13.02 -5.46 1.41
C GLY A 30 11.53 -5.17 1.16
N ALA A 31 11.13 -3.91 1.14
CA ALA A 31 9.78 -3.54 0.69
C ALA A 31 9.57 -3.91 -0.79
N ASP A 32 8.38 -4.39 -1.13
CA ASP A 32 8.01 -4.75 -2.52
C ASP A 32 7.32 -3.60 -3.24
N VAL A 33 6.65 -2.73 -2.49
CA VAL A 33 5.88 -1.61 -3.02
C VAL A 33 6.18 -0.35 -2.22
N VAL A 34 6.43 0.74 -2.91
CA VAL A 34 6.51 2.09 -2.33
C VAL A 34 5.36 2.92 -2.86
N GLN A 35 4.60 3.56 -1.95
CA GLN A 35 3.57 4.53 -2.32
C GLN A 35 4.00 5.94 -1.92
N LEU A 36 4.02 6.84 -2.90
CA LEU A 36 4.16 8.27 -2.64
C LEU A 36 2.82 8.85 -2.17
N ARG A 37 2.79 9.34 -0.95
CA ARG A 37 1.63 10.06 -0.40
C ARG A 37 2.07 11.37 0.25
N ASP A 38 1.64 12.48 -0.35
CA ASP A 38 1.73 13.81 0.25
C ASP A 38 0.52 14.64 -0.22
N LYS A 39 -0.30 15.09 0.73
CA LYS A 39 -1.51 15.89 0.48
C LYS A 39 -1.23 17.40 0.51
N SER A 40 0.01 17.80 0.85
CA SER A 40 0.41 19.19 1.05
C SER A 40 1.35 19.74 -0.02
N LEU A 41 2.10 18.89 -0.70
CA LEU A 41 3.05 19.33 -1.72
C LEU A 41 2.34 19.97 -2.93
N PRO A 42 2.87 21.09 -3.45
CA PRO A 42 2.49 21.60 -4.75
C PRO A 42 2.67 20.55 -5.85
N CYS A 43 1.87 20.63 -6.91
CA CYS A 43 1.86 19.64 -7.99
C CYS A 43 3.24 19.40 -8.61
N GLY A 44 4.03 20.46 -8.86
CA GLY A 44 5.37 20.35 -9.43
C GLY A 44 6.35 19.62 -8.52
N ASP A 45 6.31 19.91 -7.22
CA ASP A 45 7.18 19.26 -6.23
C ASP A 45 6.79 17.79 -6.02
N LEU A 46 5.47 17.49 -6.04
CA LEU A 46 4.98 16.11 -5.98
C LEU A 46 5.42 15.30 -7.19
N LEU A 47 5.38 15.90 -8.40
CA LEU A 47 5.87 15.25 -9.62
C LEU A 47 7.39 15.03 -9.57
N ALA A 48 8.16 15.99 -9.09
CA ALA A 48 9.61 15.83 -8.93
C ALA A 48 9.94 14.68 -7.99
N ALA A 49 9.28 14.62 -6.82
CA ALA A 49 9.42 13.51 -5.87
C ALA A 49 9.00 12.17 -6.49
N ALA A 50 7.91 12.16 -7.28
CA ALA A 50 7.45 10.95 -7.96
C ALA A 50 8.48 10.44 -8.98
N CYS A 51 9.07 11.32 -9.78
CA CYS A 51 10.11 10.94 -10.74
C CYS A 51 11.35 10.38 -10.04
N GLU A 52 11.78 10.97 -8.92
CA GLU A 52 12.92 10.46 -8.15
C GLU A 52 12.64 9.06 -7.57
N ILE A 53 11.47 8.85 -6.97
CA ILE A 53 11.07 7.54 -6.44
C ILE A 53 10.96 6.51 -7.55
N ARG A 54 10.46 6.89 -8.73
CA ARG A 54 10.35 5.97 -9.88
C ARG A 54 11.71 5.37 -10.25
N GLU A 55 12.76 6.18 -10.33
CA GLU A 55 14.10 5.68 -10.62
C GLU A 55 14.60 4.72 -9.52
N ILE A 56 14.43 5.08 -8.26
CA ILE A 56 14.83 4.26 -7.12
C ILE A 56 14.12 2.89 -7.12
N THR A 57 12.80 2.89 -7.33
CA THR A 57 12.01 1.65 -7.34
C THR A 57 12.31 0.78 -8.54
N ARG A 58 12.59 1.38 -9.71
CA ARG A 58 13.01 0.67 -10.92
C ARG A 58 14.33 -0.06 -10.72
N GLU A 59 15.32 0.60 -10.09
CA GLU A 59 16.61 0.00 -9.78
C GLU A 59 16.49 -1.16 -8.78
N ALA A 60 15.59 -1.04 -7.81
CA ALA A 60 15.31 -2.08 -6.81
C ALA A 60 14.40 -3.22 -7.32
N GLY A 61 13.78 -3.08 -8.50
CA GLY A 61 12.79 -4.03 -9.01
C GLY A 61 11.48 -4.05 -8.21
N ALA A 62 11.14 -2.95 -7.53
CA ALA A 62 9.95 -2.79 -6.72
C ALA A 62 8.86 -1.98 -7.45
N LEU A 63 7.62 -2.15 -7.02
CA LEU A 63 6.50 -1.38 -7.56
C LEU A 63 6.46 0.03 -6.99
N PHE A 64 6.14 1.00 -7.85
CA PHE A 64 5.88 2.38 -7.47
C PHE A 64 4.42 2.75 -7.70
N ILE A 65 3.75 3.18 -6.65
CA ILE A 65 2.35 3.62 -6.66
C ILE A 65 2.26 5.08 -6.21
N VAL A 66 1.39 5.85 -6.84
CA VAL A 66 1.08 7.23 -6.39
C VAL A 66 -0.31 7.25 -5.75
N ASN A 67 -0.43 7.95 -4.62
CA ASN A 67 -1.71 8.09 -3.92
C ASN A 67 -2.59 9.16 -4.58
N ASP A 68 -3.87 8.90 -4.81
CA ASP A 68 -4.95 9.77 -5.30
C ASP A 68 -4.71 10.36 -6.73
N ARG A 69 -3.53 10.79 -7.04
CA ARG A 69 -3.15 11.60 -8.21
C ARG A 69 -2.76 10.75 -9.42
N ILE A 70 -3.77 10.32 -10.20
CA ILE A 70 -3.52 9.54 -11.43
C ILE A 70 -2.69 10.32 -12.47
N ASP A 71 -2.86 11.64 -12.54
CA ASP A 71 -2.09 12.53 -13.42
C ASP A 71 -0.59 12.50 -13.09
N ILE A 72 -0.23 12.55 -11.81
CA ILE A 72 1.16 12.42 -11.33
C ILE A 72 1.69 11.01 -11.58
N ALA A 73 0.87 9.98 -11.32
CA ALA A 73 1.26 8.60 -11.58
C ALA A 73 1.60 8.36 -13.05
N LEU A 74 0.79 8.87 -13.97
CA LEU A 74 1.03 8.76 -15.40
C LEU A 74 2.24 9.60 -15.84
N ALA A 75 2.36 10.84 -15.36
CA ALA A 75 3.44 11.75 -15.73
C ALA A 75 4.81 11.27 -15.23
N SER A 76 4.89 10.62 -14.08
CA SER A 76 6.14 10.06 -13.52
C SER A 76 6.47 8.65 -14.02
N GLY A 77 5.57 8.02 -14.78
CA GLY A 77 5.74 6.62 -15.20
C GLY A 77 5.65 5.63 -14.04
N ALA A 78 4.87 5.94 -12.99
CA ALA A 78 4.59 5.01 -11.91
C ALA A 78 3.90 3.73 -12.44
N ASP A 79 4.03 2.63 -11.71
CA ASP A 79 3.38 1.36 -12.05
C ASP A 79 1.87 1.40 -11.81
N GLY A 80 1.39 2.36 -10.99
CA GLY A 80 -0.03 2.49 -10.71
C GLY A 80 -0.40 3.67 -9.81
N VAL A 81 -1.69 3.71 -9.50
CA VAL A 81 -2.31 4.68 -8.59
C VAL A 81 -3.12 3.94 -7.52
N HIS A 82 -3.17 4.49 -6.32
CA HIS A 82 -4.09 4.04 -5.26
C HIS A 82 -5.15 5.10 -5.02
N LEU A 83 -6.42 4.72 -5.10
CA LEU A 83 -7.58 5.61 -5.01
C LEU A 83 -8.38 5.34 -3.73
N GLY A 84 -8.77 6.40 -3.05
CA GLY A 84 -9.76 6.38 -1.99
C GLY A 84 -11.18 6.34 -2.55
N GLN A 85 -12.17 6.33 -1.65
CA GLN A 85 -13.59 6.26 -2.04
C GLN A 85 -14.12 7.57 -2.62
N ASP A 86 -13.52 8.69 -2.26
CA ASP A 86 -13.88 10.03 -2.73
C ASP A 86 -13.05 10.49 -3.94
N ASP A 87 -12.11 9.65 -4.39
CA ASP A 87 -11.25 9.94 -5.53
C ASP A 87 -11.91 9.54 -6.88
N LEU A 88 -11.13 9.64 -7.97
CA LEU A 88 -11.60 9.26 -9.29
C LEU A 88 -12.06 7.79 -9.32
N PRO A 89 -13.34 7.48 -9.65
CA PRO A 89 -13.82 6.11 -9.66
C PRO A 89 -13.03 5.21 -10.63
N VAL A 90 -12.76 3.96 -10.25
CA VAL A 90 -11.96 2.96 -11.00
C VAL A 90 -12.29 2.93 -12.48
N ARG A 91 -13.60 2.88 -12.83
CA ARG A 91 -14.05 2.85 -14.22
C ARG A 91 -13.61 4.05 -15.07
N HIS A 92 -13.38 5.22 -14.42
CA HIS A 92 -12.89 6.41 -15.09
C HIS A 92 -11.36 6.42 -15.14
N ALA A 93 -10.70 6.00 -14.08
CA ALA A 93 -9.26 5.81 -14.05
C ALA A 93 -8.80 4.82 -15.14
N LYS A 94 -9.53 3.72 -15.36
CA LYS A 94 -9.27 2.73 -16.43
C LYS A 94 -9.31 3.32 -17.84
N LYS A 95 -10.09 4.40 -18.08
CA LYS A 95 -10.17 5.02 -19.41
C LYS A 95 -8.90 5.77 -19.81
N VAL A 96 -8.14 6.26 -18.83
CA VAL A 96 -6.92 7.04 -19.04
C VAL A 96 -5.66 6.24 -18.75
N ALA A 97 -5.79 5.13 -18.04
CA ALA A 97 -4.68 4.25 -17.66
C ALA A 97 -4.19 3.43 -18.87
N PRO A 98 -2.88 3.34 -19.10
CA PRO A 98 -2.32 2.46 -20.13
C PRO A 98 -2.50 0.98 -19.74
N THR A 99 -2.33 0.10 -20.72
CA THR A 99 -2.34 -1.35 -20.48
C THR A 99 -1.27 -1.74 -19.46
N GLY A 100 -1.63 -2.56 -18.49
CA GLY A 100 -0.75 -3.01 -17.41
C GLY A 100 -0.66 -2.06 -16.21
N PHE A 101 -1.27 -0.87 -16.28
CA PHE A 101 -1.28 0.07 -15.15
C PHE A 101 -2.15 -0.44 -14.00
N ILE A 102 -1.60 -0.41 -12.79
CA ILE A 102 -2.24 -0.92 -11.58
C ILE A 102 -3.15 0.16 -10.97
N ILE A 103 -4.39 -0.18 -10.71
CA ILE A 103 -5.32 0.67 -9.95
C ILE A 103 -5.70 -0.03 -8.66
N GLY A 104 -5.17 0.45 -7.54
CA GLY A 104 -5.55 0.01 -6.21
C GLY A 104 -6.69 0.83 -5.63
N VAL A 105 -7.53 0.23 -4.79
CA VAL A 105 -8.69 0.91 -4.19
C VAL A 105 -8.81 0.62 -2.70
N SER A 106 -9.04 1.67 -1.91
CA SER A 106 -9.46 1.53 -0.51
C SER A 106 -10.91 1.05 -0.42
N VAL A 107 -11.16 0.03 0.40
CA VAL A 107 -12.49 -0.52 0.65
C VAL A 107 -12.76 -0.62 2.16
N GLY A 108 -14.04 -0.50 2.55
CA GLY A 108 -14.47 -0.64 3.93
C GLY A 108 -15.27 -1.92 4.21
N CYS A 109 -15.80 -2.57 3.17
CA CYS A 109 -16.65 -3.75 3.31
C CYS A 109 -16.52 -4.70 2.12
N ILE A 110 -17.16 -5.87 2.22
CA ILE A 110 -17.17 -6.88 1.15
C ILE A 110 -17.82 -6.34 -0.13
N ALA A 111 -18.92 -5.60 0.00
CA ALA A 111 -19.63 -5.06 -1.16
C ALA A 111 -18.75 -4.09 -1.98
N ASP A 112 -17.97 -3.24 -1.29
CA ASP A 112 -17.02 -2.32 -1.93
C ASP A 112 -15.93 -3.10 -2.68
N ALA A 113 -15.41 -4.18 -2.08
CA ALA A 113 -14.36 -5.00 -2.69
C ALA A 113 -14.86 -5.70 -3.99
N VAL A 114 -16.06 -6.28 -3.96
CA VAL A 114 -16.70 -6.91 -5.13
C VAL A 114 -16.97 -5.87 -6.22
N ALA A 115 -17.43 -4.68 -5.83
CA ALA A 115 -17.68 -3.59 -6.78
C ALA A 115 -16.37 -3.10 -7.42
N ALA A 116 -15.28 -2.98 -6.64
CA ALA A 116 -13.95 -2.59 -7.13
C ALA A 116 -13.39 -3.63 -8.11
N GLU A 117 -13.51 -4.94 -7.80
CA GLU A 117 -13.12 -6.03 -8.71
C GLU A 117 -13.90 -5.94 -10.02
N SER A 118 -15.22 -5.81 -9.95
CA SER A 118 -16.11 -5.68 -11.12
C SER A 118 -15.78 -4.44 -11.97
N ALA A 119 -15.28 -3.38 -11.35
CA ALA A 119 -14.85 -2.15 -12.03
C ALA A 119 -13.44 -2.28 -12.66
N GLY A 120 -12.72 -3.37 -12.41
CA GLY A 120 -11.39 -3.65 -12.95
C GLY A 120 -10.23 -3.12 -12.12
N ALA A 121 -10.39 -3.02 -10.79
CA ALA A 121 -9.26 -2.76 -9.89
C ALA A 121 -8.19 -3.85 -10.01
N GLY A 122 -6.94 -3.50 -9.75
CA GLY A 122 -5.80 -4.41 -9.74
C GLY A 122 -5.54 -5.03 -8.36
N TYR A 123 -5.93 -4.34 -7.29
CA TYR A 123 -5.97 -4.83 -5.91
C TYR A 123 -6.93 -3.98 -5.07
N VAL A 124 -7.35 -4.52 -3.93
CA VAL A 124 -8.12 -3.79 -2.94
C VAL A 124 -7.37 -3.69 -1.61
N ALA A 125 -7.58 -2.61 -0.87
CA ALA A 125 -6.98 -2.41 0.45
C ALA A 125 -8.07 -2.16 1.50
N LEU A 126 -8.21 -3.04 2.50
CA LEU A 126 -9.10 -2.80 3.64
C LEU A 126 -8.53 -1.69 4.52
N SER A 127 -9.21 -0.54 4.56
CA SER A 127 -8.74 0.68 5.21
C SER A 127 -9.81 1.33 6.08
N PRO A 128 -9.56 1.49 7.39
CA PRO A 128 -8.47 0.90 8.15
C PRO A 128 -8.80 -0.51 8.66
N THR A 129 -7.83 -1.43 8.71
CA THR A 129 -8.04 -2.76 9.29
C THR A 129 -8.18 -2.68 10.81
N PHE A 130 -7.29 -1.96 11.48
CA PHE A 130 -7.37 -1.62 12.90
C PHE A 130 -7.35 -0.11 13.09
N SER A 131 -7.77 0.37 14.26
CA SER A 131 -7.71 1.80 14.60
C SER A 131 -6.30 2.34 14.43
N THR A 132 -6.18 3.52 13.84
CA THR A 132 -4.89 4.17 13.55
C THR A 132 -5.02 5.68 13.67
N THR A 133 -3.93 6.33 14.01
CA THR A 133 -3.79 7.79 14.04
C THR A 133 -2.91 8.33 12.90
N SER A 134 -2.43 7.45 12.00
CA SER A 134 -1.54 7.85 10.89
C SER A 134 -2.24 8.59 9.76
N LYS A 135 -3.58 8.57 9.74
CA LYS A 135 -4.43 9.38 8.85
C LYS A 135 -5.48 10.07 9.71
N GLU A 136 -5.68 11.37 9.50
CA GLU A 136 -6.66 12.19 10.26
C GLU A 136 -8.10 11.73 10.02
N ASP A 137 -8.38 11.18 8.84
CA ASP A 137 -9.68 10.70 8.37
C ASP A 137 -9.91 9.19 8.60
N ALA A 138 -9.01 8.52 9.34
CA ALA A 138 -9.15 7.10 9.63
C ALA A 138 -10.28 6.87 10.66
N GLY A 139 -11.34 6.19 10.22
CA GLY A 139 -12.42 5.72 11.09
C GLY A 139 -11.99 4.59 12.04
N PRO A 140 -12.94 4.01 12.79
CA PRO A 140 -12.69 2.81 13.56
C PRO A 140 -12.28 1.65 12.64
N GLY A 141 -11.40 0.75 13.15
CA GLY A 141 -10.96 -0.40 12.35
C GLY A 141 -12.09 -1.37 12.02
N HIS A 142 -12.07 -1.91 10.81
CA HIS A 142 -13.08 -2.87 10.32
C HIS A 142 -12.88 -4.27 10.89
N GLY A 143 -11.64 -4.60 11.31
CA GLY A 143 -11.29 -5.86 11.98
C GLY A 143 -11.00 -7.04 11.04
N ILE A 144 -10.46 -8.09 11.64
CA ILE A 144 -10.02 -9.32 10.94
C ILE A 144 -11.17 -10.08 10.29
N THR A 145 -12.37 -10.04 10.88
CA THR A 145 -13.54 -10.73 10.32
C THR A 145 -13.93 -10.15 8.96
N VAL A 146 -13.92 -8.84 8.82
CA VAL A 146 -14.19 -8.16 7.53
C VAL A 146 -13.07 -8.46 6.54
N LEU A 147 -11.81 -8.41 6.98
CA LEU A 147 -10.66 -8.75 6.13
C LEU A 147 -10.80 -10.16 5.55
N ARG A 148 -11.10 -11.17 6.39
CA ARG A 148 -11.30 -12.55 5.96
C ARG A 148 -12.46 -12.69 4.98
N GLY A 149 -13.56 -11.99 5.24
CA GLY A 149 -14.71 -11.95 4.34
C GLY A 149 -14.36 -11.38 2.96
N ILE A 150 -13.59 -10.30 2.90
CA ILE A 150 -13.11 -9.72 1.64
C ILE A 150 -12.20 -10.72 0.90
N CYS A 151 -11.21 -11.29 1.59
CA CYS A 151 -10.28 -12.26 1.00
C CYS A 151 -11.00 -13.49 0.41
N SER A 152 -12.14 -13.88 0.97
CA SER A 152 -12.94 -15.00 0.47
C SER A 152 -13.92 -14.61 -0.65
N SER A 153 -14.13 -13.33 -0.90
CA SER A 153 -15.18 -12.82 -1.81
C SER A 153 -14.63 -12.27 -3.12
N VAL A 154 -13.33 -12.02 -3.22
CA VAL A 154 -12.68 -11.49 -4.42
C VAL A 154 -11.47 -12.32 -4.80
N SER A 155 -11.13 -12.31 -6.10
CA SER A 155 -9.92 -12.95 -6.64
C SER A 155 -8.71 -12.02 -6.68
N LEU A 156 -8.92 -10.73 -6.42
CA LEU A 156 -7.88 -9.72 -6.38
C LEU A 156 -6.96 -9.89 -5.17
N PRO A 157 -5.69 -9.47 -5.26
CA PRO A 157 -4.86 -9.28 -4.08
C PRO A 157 -5.54 -8.35 -3.07
N VAL A 158 -5.64 -8.80 -1.82
CA VAL A 158 -6.21 -8.03 -0.70
C VAL A 158 -5.08 -7.56 0.20
N ILE A 159 -4.96 -6.25 0.35
CA ILE A 159 -3.95 -5.61 1.20
C ILE A 159 -4.64 -5.13 2.48
N ALA A 160 -4.04 -5.39 3.63
CA ALA A 160 -4.52 -4.81 4.89
C ALA A 160 -3.73 -3.54 5.21
N ILE A 161 -4.43 -2.47 5.56
CA ILE A 161 -3.82 -1.19 5.97
C ILE A 161 -4.51 -0.60 7.19
N GLY A 162 -3.77 0.13 8.01
CA GLY A 162 -4.24 0.81 9.22
C GLY A 162 -4.03 -0.01 10.47
N GLY A 163 -3.26 0.55 11.42
CA GLY A 163 -2.94 -0.05 12.71
C GLY A 163 -2.12 -1.35 12.64
N ILE A 164 -1.46 -1.62 11.51
CA ILE A 164 -0.63 -2.81 11.32
C ILE A 164 0.73 -2.63 12.00
N SER A 165 1.16 -3.67 12.72
CA SER A 165 2.44 -3.73 13.43
C SER A 165 3.00 -5.15 13.41
N THR A 166 4.23 -5.33 13.88
CA THR A 166 4.84 -6.66 14.02
C THR A 166 4.08 -7.61 14.95
N ARG A 167 3.22 -7.08 15.84
CA ARG A 167 2.41 -7.90 16.76
C ARG A 167 1.20 -8.52 16.09
N ASN A 168 0.55 -7.79 15.16
CA ASN A 168 -0.72 -8.24 14.57
C ASN A 168 -0.59 -8.68 13.09
N VAL A 169 0.54 -8.41 12.44
CA VAL A 169 0.75 -8.85 11.05
C VAL A 169 0.63 -10.37 10.86
N PRO A 170 1.03 -11.25 11.79
CA PRO A 170 0.80 -12.69 11.63
C PRO A 170 -0.69 -13.04 11.48
N GLU A 171 -1.56 -12.45 12.29
CA GLU A 171 -3.00 -12.67 12.22
C GLU A 171 -3.59 -12.15 10.90
N VAL A 172 -3.13 -10.98 10.46
CA VAL A 172 -3.56 -10.35 9.20
C VAL A 172 -3.23 -11.23 7.99
N ILE A 173 -2.01 -11.72 7.91
CA ILE A 173 -1.58 -12.63 6.83
C ILE A 173 -2.34 -13.94 6.93
N SER A 174 -2.50 -14.52 8.13
CA SER A 174 -3.28 -15.76 8.34
C SER A 174 -4.76 -15.61 7.97
N ALA A 175 -5.31 -14.40 8.02
CA ALA A 175 -6.68 -14.12 7.59
C ALA A 175 -6.87 -14.13 6.06
N GLY A 176 -5.80 -14.23 5.28
CA GLY A 176 -5.84 -14.31 3.82
C GLY A 176 -5.29 -13.08 3.09
N ALA A 177 -4.87 -12.05 3.80
CA ALA A 177 -4.26 -10.89 3.15
C ALA A 177 -3.04 -11.30 2.32
N GLU A 178 -2.93 -10.74 1.10
CA GLU A 178 -1.75 -10.92 0.24
C GLU A 178 -0.54 -10.17 0.80
N GLY A 179 -0.76 -9.06 1.47
CA GLY A 179 0.28 -8.28 2.12
C GLY A 179 -0.30 -7.19 3.01
N VAL A 180 0.59 -6.37 3.53
CA VAL A 180 0.21 -5.26 4.42
C VAL A 180 0.79 -3.94 3.91
N ALA A 181 -0.01 -2.87 4.00
CA ALA A 181 0.44 -1.51 3.76
C ALA A 181 0.61 -0.79 5.10
N VAL A 182 1.75 -0.14 5.29
CA VAL A 182 2.14 0.47 6.56
C VAL A 182 2.72 1.87 6.36
N ILE A 183 2.57 2.72 7.38
CA ILE A 183 3.22 4.03 7.49
C ILE A 183 4.06 4.03 8.78
N SER A 184 3.46 4.42 9.90
CA SER A 184 4.16 4.74 11.16
C SER A 184 4.91 3.57 11.78
N SER A 185 4.45 2.34 11.57
CA SER A 185 5.15 1.14 12.10
C SER A 185 6.51 0.88 11.44
N ILE A 186 6.81 1.53 10.31
CA ILE A 186 8.12 1.50 9.65
C ILE A 186 8.70 2.88 9.55
N VAL A 187 8.02 3.82 8.89
CA VAL A 187 8.54 5.17 8.58
C VAL A 187 8.75 6.01 9.84
N GLY A 188 8.03 5.73 10.92
CA GLY A 188 8.17 6.39 12.22
C GLY A 188 9.28 5.83 13.13
N GLN A 189 9.97 4.77 12.72
CA GLN A 189 11.04 4.15 13.52
C GLN A 189 12.38 4.89 13.33
N GLU A 190 13.28 4.76 14.28
CA GLU A 190 14.65 5.31 14.15
C GLU A 190 15.46 4.55 13.10
N ASP A 191 15.34 3.21 13.09
CA ASP A 191 15.91 2.32 12.08
C ASP A 191 14.81 1.86 11.13
N ILE A 192 14.51 2.68 10.11
CA ILE A 192 13.49 2.40 9.09
C ILE A 192 13.82 1.11 8.33
N THR A 193 15.09 0.93 7.95
CA THR A 193 15.53 -0.26 7.19
C THR A 193 15.41 -1.53 8.02
N GLY A 194 15.81 -1.50 9.28
CA GLY A 194 15.66 -2.63 10.20
C GLY A 194 14.19 -2.98 10.46
N ALA A 195 13.34 -1.96 10.66
CA ALA A 195 11.90 -2.15 10.85
C ALA A 195 11.23 -2.79 9.61
N ALA A 196 11.59 -2.34 8.39
CA ALA A 196 11.11 -2.92 7.15
C ALA A 196 11.56 -4.38 7.00
N ARG A 197 12.83 -4.66 7.26
CA ARG A 197 13.40 -6.01 7.21
C ARG A 197 12.73 -6.96 8.19
N GLN A 198 12.49 -6.51 9.42
CA GLN A 198 11.80 -7.28 10.43
C GLN A 198 10.36 -7.61 10.01
N MET A 199 9.60 -6.61 9.56
CA MET A 199 8.22 -6.80 9.10
C MET A 199 8.16 -7.78 7.92
N LYS A 200 9.03 -7.61 6.93
CA LYS A 200 9.12 -8.51 5.77
C LYS A 200 9.43 -9.95 6.16
N ALA A 201 10.35 -10.15 7.09
CA ALA A 201 10.70 -11.48 7.59
C ALA A 201 9.51 -12.17 8.25
N ILE A 202 8.74 -11.44 9.08
CA ILE A 202 7.54 -11.99 9.72
C ILE A 202 6.50 -12.41 8.68
N ILE A 203 6.23 -11.55 7.68
CA ILE A 203 5.26 -11.85 6.60
C ILE A 203 5.67 -13.14 5.86
N ARG A 204 6.93 -13.22 5.44
CA ARG A 204 7.45 -14.41 4.72
C ARG A 204 7.34 -15.68 5.55
N ASN A 205 7.67 -15.64 6.84
CA ASN A 205 7.58 -16.80 7.73
C ASN A 205 6.13 -17.30 7.86
N VAL A 206 5.16 -16.38 7.99
CA VAL A 206 3.75 -16.76 8.10
C VAL A 206 3.24 -17.35 6.78
N LYS A 207 3.61 -16.76 5.64
CA LYS A 207 3.23 -17.30 4.31
C LYS A 207 3.80 -18.69 4.08
N ALA A 208 5.08 -18.90 4.37
CA ALA A 208 5.72 -20.22 4.26
C ALA A 208 5.05 -21.29 5.12
N GLY A 209 4.57 -20.91 6.32
CA GLY A 209 3.80 -21.82 7.19
C GLY A 209 2.41 -22.18 6.64
N ARG A 210 1.79 -21.30 5.85
CA ARG A 210 0.49 -21.58 5.20
C ARG A 210 0.61 -22.62 4.07
N ASP A 211 1.68 -22.55 3.28
CA ASP A 211 1.91 -23.43 2.14
C ASP A 211 2.21 -24.90 2.55
N HIS A 212 2.51 -25.15 3.85
CA HIS A 212 2.77 -26.47 4.39
C HIS A 212 1.54 -27.14 5.04
N VAL A 213 0.41 -26.44 5.15
CA VAL A 213 -0.83 -26.91 5.82
C VAL A 213 -1.97 -27.16 4.82
N GLY A 214 -1.76 -26.84 3.55
CA GLY A 214 -2.69 -27.11 2.43
C GLY A 214 -2.25 -28.36 1.66
#